data_959f2a76f0d955d5ec542ab1ad7a729e
#
_entry.id   959f2a76f0d955d5ec542ab1ad7a729e
#
_cell.length_a   1.000
_cell.length_b   1.000
_cell.length_c   1.000
_cell.angle_alpha   90.00
_cell.angle_beta   90.00
_cell.angle_gamma   90.00
#
_symmetry.space_group_name_H-M   'P 1'
#
loop_
_entity.id
_entity.type
_entity.pdbx_description
1 polymer ?
#
loop_
_entity_poly.entity_id
_entity_poly.type
_entity_poly.pdbx_seq_one_letter_code
_entity_poly.pdbx_strand_id
1 'polypeptide(L)'
;MPAIASEAGVVVETIYRSFGSKARLFKAVLEAALAGGSARAAAPPEERPAIRAVIAEGNPHRKLELYAATQPGVHGRSSPLYRVLVGAADSDPELREVLDGLEARRLQGLGVLASQLGESHALRSDLSVEQARDIIWTLCSTPVHDLLVRRRGWPSDGYRDWLAAALQRELLESGVSDRNSWG
;
A
#
# COMPACT_ATOMS: atom_id res chain seq x y z
N MET A 1 -3.82 27.56 2.18
CA MET A 1 -2.49 27.87 2.75
C MET A 1 -2.57 28.71 4.05
N PRO A 2 -3.33 29.84 4.16
CA PRO A 2 -3.35 30.64 5.41
C PRO A 2 -3.70 29.83 6.66
N ALA A 3 -4.73 28.98 6.61
CA ALA A 3 -5.13 28.13 7.76
C ALA A 3 -4.03 27.17 8.19
N ILE A 4 -3.30 26.56 7.23
CA ILE A 4 -2.17 25.66 7.52
C ILE A 4 -1.02 26.43 8.17
N ALA A 5 -0.71 27.63 7.68
CA ALA A 5 0.33 28.49 8.22
C ALA A 5 -0.01 28.92 9.67
N SER A 6 -1.27 29.32 9.91
CA SER A 6 -1.77 29.68 11.24
C SER A 6 -1.65 28.52 12.23
N GLU A 7 -2.07 27.31 11.83
CA GLU A 7 -1.99 26.11 12.68
C GLU A 7 -0.55 25.71 12.99
N ALA A 8 0.35 25.88 12.01
CA ALA A 8 1.78 25.57 12.15
C ALA A 8 2.57 26.69 12.86
N GLY A 9 1.98 27.84 13.19
CA GLY A 9 2.65 28.98 13.81
C GLY A 9 3.71 29.62 12.91
N VAL A 10 3.53 29.58 11.59
CA VAL A 10 4.47 30.15 10.60
C VAL A 10 3.73 31.10 9.63
N VAL A 11 4.49 31.90 8.88
CA VAL A 11 3.92 32.70 7.79
C VAL A 11 3.79 31.86 6.51
N VAL A 12 2.86 32.22 5.63
CA VAL A 12 2.57 31.49 4.39
C VAL A 12 3.79 31.36 3.49
N GLU A 13 4.63 32.38 3.45
CA GLU A 13 5.88 32.42 2.69
C GLU A 13 6.88 31.33 3.13
N THR A 14 6.88 30.98 4.42
CA THR A 14 7.72 29.88 4.94
C THR A 14 7.29 28.54 4.35
N ILE A 15 5.98 28.30 4.22
CA ILE A 15 5.46 27.08 3.61
C ILE A 15 5.85 27.00 2.14
N TYR A 16 5.65 28.09 1.37
CA TYR A 16 6.02 28.13 -0.04
C TYR A 16 7.53 27.99 -0.26
N ARG A 17 8.37 28.58 0.60
CA ARG A 17 9.81 28.43 0.55
C ARG A 17 10.24 26.98 0.81
N SER A 18 9.55 26.27 1.70
CA SER A 18 9.91 24.89 2.08
C SER A 18 9.41 23.85 1.08
N PHE A 19 8.22 24.03 0.53
CA PHE A 19 7.55 23.02 -0.30
C PHE A 19 7.37 23.46 -1.76
N GLY A 20 7.48 24.73 -2.09
CA GLY A 20 7.32 25.29 -3.42
C GLY A 20 5.86 25.43 -3.85
N SER A 21 5.04 24.38 -3.78
CA SER A 21 3.61 24.42 -4.15
C SER A 21 2.72 23.71 -3.13
N LYS A 22 1.40 23.95 -3.26
CA LYS A 22 0.38 23.25 -2.45
C LYS A 22 0.40 21.74 -2.74
N ALA A 23 0.59 21.35 -3.99
CA ALA A 23 0.64 19.94 -4.40
C ALA A 23 1.87 19.23 -3.80
N ARG A 24 3.01 19.88 -3.75
CA ARG A 24 4.23 19.33 -3.11
C ARG A 24 4.08 19.18 -1.59
N LEU A 25 3.45 20.18 -0.93
CA LEU A 25 3.10 20.02 0.49
C LEU A 25 2.15 18.84 0.69
N PHE A 26 1.10 18.73 -0.14
CA PHE A 26 0.16 17.61 -0.08
C PHE A 26 0.88 16.26 -0.27
N LYS A 27 1.77 16.16 -1.26
CA LYS A 27 2.60 14.99 -1.48
C LYS A 27 3.40 14.61 -0.23
N ALA A 28 4.07 15.58 0.40
CA ALA A 28 4.86 15.32 1.62
C ALA A 28 4.00 14.80 2.78
N VAL A 29 2.79 15.36 2.97
CA VAL A 29 1.83 14.91 3.98
C VAL A 29 1.35 13.48 3.69
N LEU A 30 1.04 13.18 2.43
CA LEU A 30 0.62 11.84 2.00
C LEU A 30 1.74 10.80 2.19
N GLU A 31 2.98 11.13 1.84
CA GLU A 31 4.15 10.27 2.04
C GLU A 31 4.41 10.00 3.53
N ALA A 32 4.25 11.02 4.38
CA ALA A 32 4.32 10.86 5.83
C ALA A 32 3.21 9.92 6.36
N ALA A 33 1.97 10.07 5.87
CA ALA A 33 0.85 9.21 6.24
C ALA A 33 1.08 7.75 5.83
N LEU A 34 1.57 7.51 4.60
CA LEU A 34 1.92 6.18 4.10
C LEU A 34 3.03 5.53 4.93
N ALA A 35 4.05 6.28 5.29
CA ALA A 35 5.18 5.79 6.06
C ALA A 35 4.87 5.60 7.56
N GLY A 36 3.83 6.26 8.08
CA GLY A 36 3.51 6.30 9.51
C GLY A 36 4.31 7.34 10.28
N GLY A 37 4.62 8.46 9.65
CA GLY A 37 5.28 9.63 10.21
C GLY A 37 6.36 10.20 9.29
N SER A 38 6.68 11.50 9.47
CA SER A 38 7.66 12.20 8.64
C SER A 38 9.07 11.62 8.75
N ALA A 39 9.49 11.22 9.95
CA ALA A 39 10.79 10.59 10.16
C ALA A 39 10.94 9.27 9.37
N ARG A 40 9.87 8.47 9.27
CA ARG A 40 9.84 7.23 8.48
C ARG A 40 9.72 7.49 6.98
N ALA A 41 9.12 8.63 6.58
CA ALA A 41 9.02 9.00 5.18
C ALA A 41 10.39 9.38 4.57
N ALA A 42 11.35 9.79 5.39
CA ALA A 42 12.72 10.09 4.96
C ALA A 42 13.49 8.81 4.59
N ALA A 43 13.12 7.64 5.12
CA ALA A 43 13.74 6.37 4.78
C ALA A 43 13.06 5.72 3.58
N PRO A 44 13.83 5.06 2.68
CA PRO A 44 13.28 4.23 1.62
C PRO A 44 12.29 3.19 2.15
N PRO A 45 11.23 2.84 1.40
CA PRO A 45 10.23 1.86 1.85
C PRO A 45 10.84 0.53 2.32
N GLU A 46 11.84 0.02 1.61
CA GLU A 46 12.55 -1.23 1.89
C GLU A 46 13.34 -1.22 3.20
N GLU A 47 13.71 -0.05 3.70
CA GLU A 47 14.40 0.10 4.98
C GLU A 47 13.44 0.15 6.18
N ARG A 48 12.15 0.30 5.94
CA ARG A 48 11.14 0.35 7.01
C ARG A 48 10.99 -1.02 7.65
N PRO A 49 10.96 -1.11 9.00
CA PRO A 49 11.02 -2.41 9.70
C PRO A 49 9.98 -3.42 9.22
N ALA A 50 8.73 -3.00 8.99
CA ALA A 50 7.66 -3.89 8.54
C ALA A 50 7.91 -4.43 7.12
N ILE A 51 8.43 -3.59 6.21
CA ILE A 51 8.74 -4.02 4.83
C ILE A 51 10.00 -4.90 4.81
N ARG A 52 11.02 -4.57 5.62
CA ARG A 52 12.19 -5.44 5.79
C ARG A 52 11.80 -6.83 6.27
N ALA A 53 10.85 -6.94 7.22
CA ALA A 53 10.35 -8.23 7.68
C ALA A 53 9.66 -9.01 6.56
N VAL A 54 8.86 -8.34 5.71
CA VAL A 54 8.24 -8.98 4.53
C VAL A 54 9.31 -9.46 3.54
N ILE A 55 10.30 -8.62 3.22
CA ILE A 55 11.37 -8.97 2.27
C ILE A 55 12.19 -10.18 2.77
N ALA A 56 12.52 -10.19 4.07
CA ALA A 56 13.36 -11.23 4.68
C ALA A 56 12.63 -12.57 4.92
N GLU A 57 11.28 -12.57 4.88
CA GLU A 57 10.51 -13.80 5.13
C GLU A 57 10.64 -14.77 3.94
N GLY A 58 11.05 -16.00 4.22
CA GLY A 58 11.22 -17.06 3.20
C GLY A 58 9.96 -17.87 2.95
N ASN A 59 9.06 -17.99 3.93
CA ASN A 59 7.80 -18.72 3.75
C ASN A 59 6.78 -17.85 3.01
N PRO A 60 6.27 -18.26 1.83
CA PRO A 60 5.38 -17.43 1.02
C PRO A 60 4.04 -17.12 1.70
N HIS A 61 3.46 -18.06 2.44
CA HIS A 61 2.24 -17.82 3.22
C HIS A 61 2.47 -16.75 4.28
N ARG A 62 3.55 -16.91 5.06
CA ARG A 62 3.91 -15.97 6.12
C ARG A 62 4.29 -14.60 5.57
N LYS A 63 4.97 -14.55 4.41
CA LYS A 63 5.29 -13.32 3.69
C LYS A 63 4.02 -12.51 3.37
N LEU A 64 2.99 -13.17 2.83
CA LEU A 64 1.70 -12.53 2.51
C LEU A 64 0.92 -12.11 3.76
N GLU A 65 0.99 -12.88 4.86
CA GLU A 65 0.41 -12.47 6.16
C GLU A 65 1.08 -11.21 6.70
N LEU A 66 2.41 -11.16 6.71
CA LEU A 66 3.17 -9.99 7.16
C LEU A 66 2.85 -8.77 6.30
N TYR A 67 2.74 -8.95 4.98
CA TYR A 67 2.36 -7.86 4.08
C TYR A 67 0.93 -7.39 4.36
N ALA A 68 -0.04 -8.29 4.44
CA ALA A 68 -1.44 -7.96 4.77
C ALA A 68 -1.56 -7.23 6.12
N ALA A 69 -0.74 -7.60 7.11
CA ALA A 69 -0.73 -6.96 8.42
C ALA A 69 -0.31 -5.48 8.39
N THR A 70 0.40 -5.04 7.34
CA THR A 70 0.75 -3.61 7.18
C THR A 70 -0.42 -2.76 6.69
N GLN A 71 -1.37 -3.35 5.96
CA GLN A 71 -2.36 -2.62 5.16
C GLN A 71 -3.39 -1.84 6.00
N PRO A 72 -3.96 -2.36 7.11
CA PRO A 72 -4.88 -1.57 7.93
C PRO A 72 -4.27 -0.27 8.43
N GLY A 73 -3.02 -0.31 8.91
CA GLY A 73 -2.32 0.87 9.39
C GLY A 73 -1.99 1.87 8.27
N VAL A 74 -1.58 1.39 7.10
CA VAL A 74 -1.32 2.23 5.92
C VAL A 74 -2.61 2.93 5.48
N HIS A 75 -3.67 2.17 5.22
CA HIS A 75 -4.93 2.72 4.74
C HIS A 75 -5.63 3.59 5.77
N GLY A 76 -5.60 3.23 7.06
CA GLY A 76 -6.19 4.04 8.12
C GLY A 76 -5.66 5.48 8.14
N ARG A 77 -4.36 5.66 7.84
CA ARG A 77 -3.72 6.98 7.78
C ARG A 77 -3.86 7.67 6.42
N SER A 78 -3.76 6.92 5.32
CA SER A 78 -3.64 7.50 3.98
C SER A 78 -4.96 7.61 3.21
N SER A 79 -5.98 6.78 3.50
CA SER A 79 -7.24 6.78 2.74
C SER A 79 -7.94 8.13 2.67
N PRO A 80 -8.03 8.94 3.76
CA PRO A 80 -8.65 10.27 3.66
C PRO A 80 -7.93 11.17 2.65
N LEU A 81 -6.60 11.14 2.66
CA LEU A 81 -5.77 11.93 1.73
C LEU A 81 -5.87 11.41 0.30
N TYR A 82 -5.83 10.08 0.13
CA TYR A 82 -5.98 9.46 -1.19
C TYR A 82 -7.30 9.85 -1.87
N ARG A 83 -8.41 9.85 -1.13
CA ARG A 83 -9.72 10.28 -1.67
C ARG A 83 -9.72 11.75 -2.11
N VAL A 84 -9.09 12.63 -1.33
CA VAL A 84 -8.94 14.05 -1.71
C VAL A 84 -8.10 14.16 -2.98
N LEU A 85 -6.99 13.41 -3.06
CA LEU A 85 -6.11 13.41 -4.23
C LEU A 85 -6.85 12.97 -5.50
N VAL A 86 -7.54 11.83 -5.45
CA VAL A 86 -8.32 11.31 -6.58
C VAL A 86 -9.40 12.30 -7.02
N GLY A 87 -10.13 12.88 -6.06
CA GLY A 87 -11.20 13.85 -6.37
C GLY A 87 -10.70 15.17 -6.96
N ALA A 88 -9.44 15.55 -6.70
CA ALA A 88 -8.87 16.81 -7.18
C ALA A 88 -8.00 16.64 -8.45
N ALA A 89 -7.51 15.44 -8.72
CA ALA A 89 -6.56 15.17 -9.80
C ALA A 89 -7.13 15.48 -11.21
N ASP A 90 -8.45 15.40 -11.39
CA ASP A 90 -9.07 15.73 -12.70
C ASP A 90 -9.07 17.23 -13.01
N SER A 91 -8.97 18.08 -11.99
CA SER A 91 -9.00 19.55 -12.13
C SER A 91 -7.66 20.23 -11.84
N ASP A 92 -6.68 19.51 -11.34
CA ASP A 92 -5.36 20.04 -10.94
C ASP A 92 -4.24 19.16 -11.50
N PRO A 93 -3.51 19.63 -12.54
CA PRO A 93 -2.43 18.86 -13.16
C PRO A 93 -1.30 18.48 -12.19
N GLU A 94 -0.94 19.35 -11.23
CA GLU A 94 0.10 19.02 -10.25
C GLU A 94 -0.35 17.87 -9.33
N LEU A 95 -1.63 17.84 -8.94
CA LEU A 95 -2.18 16.73 -8.15
C LEU A 95 -2.33 15.45 -8.97
N ARG A 96 -2.61 15.57 -10.28
CA ARG A 96 -2.57 14.44 -11.22
C ARG A 96 -1.19 13.78 -11.24
N GLU A 97 -0.11 14.57 -11.39
CA GLU A 97 1.26 14.07 -11.33
C GLU A 97 1.59 13.39 -10.00
N VAL A 98 1.08 13.93 -8.89
CA VAL A 98 1.24 13.29 -7.56
C VAL A 98 0.54 11.94 -7.51
N LEU A 99 -0.69 11.83 -8.04
CA LEU A 99 -1.44 10.58 -8.09
C LEU A 99 -0.74 9.54 -8.96
N ASP A 100 -0.36 9.91 -10.18
CA ASP A 100 0.29 9.01 -11.14
C ASP A 100 1.64 8.50 -10.59
N GLY A 101 2.42 9.39 -9.97
CA GLY A 101 3.67 9.03 -9.32
C GLY A 101 3.48 8.14 -8.09
N LEU A 102 2.39 8.30 -7.34
CA LEU A 102 2.04 7.42 -6.22
C LEU A 102 1.71 6.01 -6.72
N GLU A 103 0.84 5.90 -7.73
CA GLU A 103 0.42 4.61 -8.29
C GLU A 103 1.58 3.88 -8.96
N ALA A 104 2.45 4.59 -9.68
CA ALA A 104 3.64 4.02 -10.29
C ALA A 104 4.61 3.42 -9.25
N ARG A 105 4.89 4.16 -8.16
CA ARG A 105 5.74 3.64 -7.08
C ARG A 105 5.11 2.46 -6.36
N ARG A 106 3.80 2.49 -6.17
CA ARG A 106 3.06 1.38 -5.58
C ARG A 106 3.17 0.13 -6.44
N LEU A 107 2.93 0.26 -7.75
CA LEU A 107 3.05 -0.84 -8.71
C LEU A 107 4.47 -1.42 -8.74
N GLN A 108 5.50 -0.56 -8.73
CA GLN A 108 6.89 -0.98 -8.66
C GLN A 108 7.20 -1.80 -7.39
N GLY A 109 6.79 -1.32 -6.22
CA GLY A 109 7.01 -2.04 -4.95
C GLY A 109 6.30 -3.38 -4.91
N LEU A 110 5.09 -3.47 -5.48
CA LEU A 110 4.34 -4.74 -5.59
C LEU A 110 4.99 -5.71 -6.60
N GLY A 111 5.63 -5.17 -7.64
CA GLY A 111 6.42 -5.97 -8.56
C GLY A 111 7.57 -6.71 -7.86
N VAL A 112 8.25 -6.05 -6.91
CA VAL A 112 9.29 -6.72 -6.10
C VAL A 112 8.72 -7.88 -5.28
N LEU A 113 7.58 -7.68 -4.63
CA LEU A 113 6.92 -8.75 -3.86
C LEU A 113 6.50 -9.92 -4.75
N ALA A 114 5.89 -9.64 -5.90
CA ALA A 114 5.47 -10.67 -6.86
C ALA A 114 6.68 -11.43 -7.44
N SER A 115 7.77 -10.74 -7.76
CA SER A 115 9.01 -11.37 -8.24
C SER A 115 9.60 -12.33 -7.20
N GLN A 116 9.65 -11.94 -5.92
CA GLN A 116 10.13 -12.83 -4.86
C GLN A 116 9.28 -14.11 -4.70
N LEU A 117 7.96 -14.00 -4.89
CA LEU A 117 7.08 -15.17 -4.89
C LEU A 117 7.32 -16.06 -6.10
N GLY A 118 7.57 -15.47 -7.28
CA GLY A 118 7.93 -16.21 -8.50
C GLY A 118 9.27 -16.92 -8.38
N GLU A 119 10.31 -16.25 -7.90
CA GLU A 119 11.65 -16.81 -7.67
C GLU A 119 11.65 -17.99 -6.69
N SER A 120 10.76 -17.94 -5.70
CA SER A 120 10.57 -19.05 -4.75
C SER A 120 9.67 -20.18 -5.27
N HIS A 121 9.23 -20.11 -6.54
CA HIS A 121 8.28 -21.06 -7.15
C HIS A 121 6.98 -21.25 -6.34
N ALA A 122 6.55 -20.21 -5.63
CA ALA A 122 5.38 -20.26 -4.78
C ALA A 122 4.09 -19.82 -5.50
N LEU A 123 4.22 -19.12 -6.64
CA LEU A 123 3.05 -18.69 -7.41
C LEU A 123 2.36 -19.90 -8.06
N ARG A 124 1.04 -19.80 -8.18
CA ARG A 124 0.26 -20.75 -8.99
C ARG A 124 0.85 -20.83 -10.40
N SER A 125 0.90 -22.03 -10.94
CA SER A 125 1.51 -22.34 -12.24
C SER A 125 0.82 -21.66 -13.43
N ASP A 126 -0.43 -21.20 -13.26
CA ASP A 126 -1.22 -20.46 -14.24
C ASP A 126 -1.03 -18.94 -14.17
N LEU A 127 -0.19 -18.42 -13.24
CA LEU A 127 0.03 -17.00 -13.05
C LEU A 127 1.43 -16.55 -13.48
N SER A 128 1.49 -15.49 -14.29
CA SER A 128 2.74 -14.74 -14.46
C SER A 128 3.02 -13.83 -13.25
N VAL A 129 4.27 -13.39 -13.10
CA VAL A 129 4.68 -12.43 -12.07
C VAL A 129 3.89 -11.10 -12.21
N GLU A 130 3.63 -10.67 -13.45
CA GLU A 130 2.86 -9.46 -13.74
C GLU A 130 1.40 -9.61 -13.30
N GLN A 131 0.79 -10.76 -13.56
CA GLN A 131 -0.58 -11.05 -13.12
C GLN A 131 -0.66 -11.11 -11.59
N ALA A 132 0.32 -11.74 -10.94
CA ALA A 132 0.41 -11.77 -9.47
C ALA A 132 0.54 -10.35 -8.89
N ARG A 133 1.40 -9.49 -9.47
CA ARG A 133 1.50 -8.08 -9.11
C ARG A 133 0.17 -7.36 -9.23
N ASP A 134 -0.56 -7.54 -10.33
CA ASP A 134 -1.82 -6.84 -10.60
C ASP A 134 -2.94 -7.32 -9.67
N ILE A 135 -2.94 -8.60 -9.27
CA ILE A 135 -3.84 -9.14 -8.23
C ILE A 135 -3.54 -8.47 -6.88
N ILE A 136 -2.27 -8.41 -6.47
CA ILE A 136 -1.87 -7.74 -5.22
C ILE A 136 -2.26 -6.27 -5.28
N TRP A 137 -1.98 -5.59 -6.39
CA TRP A 137 -2.31 -4.18 -6.60
C TRP A 137 -3.80 -3.91 -6.45
N THR A 138 -4.65 -4.80 -6.95
CA THR A 138 -6.11 -4.68 -6.84
C THR A 138 -6.58 -4.93 -5.42
N LEU A 139 -6.22 -6.07 -4.81
CA LEU A 139 -6.71 -6.48 -3.50
C LEU A 139 -6.24 -5.53 -2.37
N CYS A 140 -5.02 -5.02 -2.47
CA CYS A 140 -4.42 -4.09 -1.50
C CYS A 140 -4.70 -2.63 -1.83
N SER A 141 -5.71 -2.31 -2.64
CA SER A 141 -6.01 -0.94 -3.03
C SER A 141 -6.84 -0.19 -1.98
N THR A 142 -6.66 1.14 -1.92
CA THR A 142 -7.50 2.00 -1.07
C THR A 142 -8.99 1.86 -1.35
N PRO A 143 -9.47 1.75 -2.62
CA PRO A 143 -10.89 1.48 -2.90
C PRO A 143 -11.40 0.20 -2.26
N VAL A 144 -10.67 -0.92 -2.32
CA VAL A 144 -11.08 -2.19 -1.69
C VAL A 144 -11.15 -2.06 -0.17
N HIS A 145 -10.12 -1.46 0.46
CA HIS A 145 -10.16 -1.17 1.89
C HIS A 145 -11.38 -0.31 2.27
N ASP A 146 -11.64 0.77 1.53
CA ASP A 146 -12.76 1.68 1.80
C ASP A 146 -14.13 0.99 1.64
N LEU A 147 -14.27 0.09 0.68
CA LEU A 147 -15.49 -0.70 0.53
C LEU A 147 -15.76 -1.57 1.76
N LEU A 148 -14.76 -2.29 2.24
CA LEU A 148 -14.93 -3.23 3.36
C LEU A 148 -14.96 -2.52 4.72
N VAL A 149 -13.96 -1.71 5.01
CA VAL A 149 -13.81 -1.10 6.34
C VAL A 149 -14.73 0.10 6.50
N ARG A 150 -14.67 1.08 5.59
CA ARG A 150 -15.43 2.33 5.76
C ARG A 150 -16.92 2.18 5.44
N ARG A 151 -17.28 1.47 4.33
CA ARG A 151 -18.68 1.36 3.90
C ARG A 151 -19.40 0.18 4.53
N ARG A 152 -18.72 -0.94 4.75
CA ARG A 152 -19.31 -2.16 5.33
C ARG A 152 -19.05 -2.31 6.82
N GLY A 153 -18.21 -1.46 7.42
CA GLY A 153 -17.94 -1.45 8.85
C GLY A 153 -17.10 -2.63 9.34
N TRP A 154 -16.30 -3.23 8.48
CA TRP A 154 -15.42 -4.32 8.91
C TRP A 154 -14.39 -3.81 9.92
N PRO A 155 -14.11 -4.58 10.98
CA PRO A 155 -13.01 -4.27 11.88
C PRO A 155 -11.67 -4.44 11.15
N SER A 156 -10.65 -3.69 11.59
CA SER A 156 -9.33 -3.67 10.94
C SER A 156 -8.63 -5.03 10.92
N ASP A 157 -8.79 -5.83 11.97
CA ASP A 157 -8.28 -7.21 12.05
C ASP A 157 -9.03 -8.14 11.10
N GLY A 158 -10.34 -8.04 11.01
CA GLY A 158 -11.15 -8.79 10.03
C GLY A 158 -10.73 -8.50 8.58
N TYR A 159 -10.47 -7.22 8.27
CA TYR A 159 -9.93 -6.85 6.96
C TYR A 159 -8.53 -7.44 6.72
N ARG A 160 -7.62 -7.36 7.71
CA ARG A 160 -6.29 -7.96 7.64
C ARG A 160 -6.35 -9.45 7.34
N ASP A 161 -7.16 -10.20 8.10
CA ASP A 161 -7.23 -11.65 8.01
C ASP A 161 -7.86 -12.10 6.68
N TRP A 162 -8.90 -11.40 6.25
CA TRP A 162 -9.49 -11.60 4.93
C TRP A 162 -8.48 -11.34 3.81
N LEU A 163 -7.72 -10.23 3.90
CA LEU A 163 -6.75 -9.87 2.88
C LEU A 163 -5.63 -10.91 2.79
N ALA A 164 -5.10 -11.37 3.92
CA ALA A 164 -4.09 -12.43 3.96
C ALA A 164 -4.60 -13.71 3.28
N ALA A 165 -5.79 -14.17 3.65
CA ALA A 165 -6.41 -15.35 3.05
C ALA A 165 -6.72 -15.18 1.54
N ALA A 166 -7.17 -13.99 1.13
CA ALA A 166 -7.42 -13.69 -0.28
C ALA A 166 -6.13 -13.72 -1.10
N LEU A 167 -5.06 -13.06 -0.62
CA LEU A 167 -3.76 -13.07 -1.28
C LEU A 167 -3.20 -14.49 -1.40
N GLN A 168 -3.24 -15.27 -0.33
CA GLN A 168 -2.76 -16.66 -0.37
C GLN A 168 -3.54 -17.51 -1.37
N ARG A 169 -4.87 -17.42 -1.38
CA ARG A 169 -5.74 -18.20 -2.28
C ARG A 169 -5.55 -17.82 -3.74
N GLU A 170 -5.39 -16.51 -4.03
CA GLU A 170 -5.29 -16.04 -5.41
C GLU A 170 -3.88 -16.21 -6.00
N LEU A 171 -2.84 -16.23 -5.16
CA LEU A 171 -1.45 -16.20 -5.63
C LEU A 171 -0.72 -17.53 -5.49
N LEU A 172 -0.98 -18.30 -4.42
CA LEU A 172 -0.17 -19.45 -4.09
C LEU A 172 -0.81 -20.75 -4.60
N GLU A 173 0.06 -21.72 -4.97
CA GLU A 173 -0.42 -23.08 -5.22
C GLU A 173 -1.18 -23.58 -3.99
N SER A 174 -2.37 -24.11 -4.22
CA SER A 174 -3.08 -24.87 -3.18
C SER A 174 -2.20 -26.06 -2.83
N GLY A 175 -1.69 -26.11 -1.60
CA GLY A 175 -0.99 -27.31 -1.14
C GLY A 175 -1.85 -28.52 -1.49
N VAL A 176 -1.30 -29.44 -2.26
CA VAL A 176 -1.94 -30.74 -2.53
C VAL A 176 -2.12 -31.38 -1.17
N SER A 177 -3.29 -31.25 -0.56
CA SER A 177 -3.71 -32.11 0.52
C SER A 177 -3.53 -33.52 0.01
N ASP A 178 -2.64 -34.28 0.66
CA ASP A 178 -2.44 -35.70 0.46
C ASP A 178 -3.79 -36.41 0.26
N ARG A 179 -4.24 -36.50 -1.01
CA ARG A 179 -5.34 -37.37 -1.40
C ARG A 179 -4.77 -38.73 -1.76
N ASN A 180 -3.92 -39.28 -0.88
CA ASN A 180 -3.49 -40.68 -0.97
C ASN A 180 -3.36 -41.30 0.43
N SER A 181 -4.47 -41.43 1.14
CA SER A 181 -4.57 -42.37 2.27
C SER A 181 -5.95 -43.04 2.31
N TRP A 182 -6.35 -43.62 1.17
CA TRP A 182 -7.36 -44.67 1.15
C TRP A 182 -6.90 -45.67 0.08
N GLY A 183 -6.01 -46.57 0.48
CA GLY A 183 -5.65 -47.83 -0.18
C GLY A 183 -5.83 -48.96 0.80
#